data_31484362b9fa4e357b2f2050c208c389
#
_entry.id   31484362b9fa4e357b2f2050c208c389
#
_cell.length_a   1.000
_cell.length_b   1.000
_cell.length_c   1.000
_cell.angle_alpha   90.00
_cell.angle_beta   90.00
_cell.angle_gamma   90.00
#
_symmetry.space_group_name_H-M   'P 1'
#
loop_
_entity.id
_entity.type
_entity.pdbx_description
1 polymer ?
#
loop_
_entity_poly.entity_id
_entity_poly.type
_entity_poly.pdbx_seq_one_letter_code
_entity_poly.pdbx_strand_id
1 'polypeptide(L)'
;MKRLFGWIVLILVVIGLDQWSKIAIVAHFQEWESMPMTGFFNLVLVYNPGAAFSFLADHPSWGRWFFVALAAVICSFLAKTMWQQRTTILQPAACALIIGGAIGNVIDRLVRGRVVDFLDFHYLQHHYPSFNLADSAICLGVFLLIIAVYRENGKAGKDKANKEHTPS
;
A
#
# COMPACT_ATOMS: atom_id res chain seq x y z
N MET A 1 11.00 21.99 5.08
CA MET A 1 10.77 21.21 6.32
C MET A 1 9.29 20.94 6.58
N LYS A 2 8.38 21.93 6.57
CA LYS A 2 6.94 21.74 6.88
C LYS A 2 6.22 20.68 6.03
N ARG A 3 6.51 20.61 4.72
CA ARG A 3 5.89 19.59 3.83
C ARG A 3 6.34 18.16 4.11
N LEU A 4 7.64 17.97 4.41
CA LEU A 4 8.16 16.63 4.75
C LEU A 4 7.52 16.10 6.04
N PHE A 5 7.33 16.97 7.03
CA PHE A 5 6.61 16.63 8.27
C PHE A 5 5.19 16.12 7.97
N GLY A 6 4.46 16.81 7.06
CA GLY A 6 3.11 16.35 6.66
C GLY A 6 3.09 14.95 6.04
N TRP A 7 4.09 14.59 5.25
CA TRP A 7 4.20 13.24 4.67
C TRP A 7 4.54 12.17 5.69
N ILE A 8 5.38 12.50 6.66
CA ILE A 8 5.65 11.60 7.80
C ILE A 8 4.37 11.38 8.62
N VAL A 9 3.60 12.43 8.88
CA VAL A 9 2.30 12.30 9.56
C VAL A 9 1.35 11.42 8.77
N LEU A 10 1.28 11.57 7.44
CA LEU A 10 0.44 10.69 6.59
C LEU A 10 0.87 9.22 6.68
N ILE A 11 2.17 8.93 6.63
CA ILE A 11 2.71 7.57 6.82
C ILE A 11 2.25 7.01 8.17
N LEU A 12 2.42 7.76 9.24
CA LEU A 12 2.04 7.33 10.60
C LEU A 12 0.53 7.11 10.74
N VAL A 13 -0.29 7.94 10.12
CA VAL A 13 -1.75 7.79 10.10
C VAL A 13 -2.16 6.51 9.38
N VAL A 14 -1.56 6.23 8.21
CA VAL A 14 -1.84 4.99 7.46
C VAL A 14 -1.47 3.76 8.29
N ILE A 15 -0.27 3.75 8.89
CA ILE A 15 0.17 2.64 9.75
C ILE A 15 -0.78 2.50 10.96
N GLY A 16 -1.13 3.61 11.60
CA GLY A 16 -2.00 3.60 12.77
C GLY A 16 -3.38 3.06 12.47
N LEU A 17 -4.01 3.50 11.39
CA LEU A 17 -5.32 3.02 10.95
C LEU A 17 -5.29 1.54 10.54
N ASP A 18 -4.25 1.13 9.81
CA ASP A 18 -4.08 -0.27 9.41
C ASP A 18 -3.93 -1.18 10.64
N GLN A 19 -3.01 -0.86 11.56
CA GLN A 19 -2.78 -1.69 12.73
C GLN A 19 -3.97 -1.67 13.71
N TRP A 20 -4.62 -0.51 13.87
CA TRP A 20 -5.83 -0.41 14.70
C TRP A 20 -6.96 -1.30 14.16
N SER A 21 -7.24 -1.25 12.85
CA SER A 21 -8.27 -2.09 12.24
C SER A 21 -7.95 -3.58 12.36
N LYS A 22 -6.70 -3.98 12.11
CA LYS A 22 -6.25 -5.36 12.25
C LYS A 22 -6.36 -5.89 13.68
N ILE A 23 -5.97 -5.08 14.68
CA ILE A 23 -6.13 -5.43 16.09
C ILE A 23 -7.61 -5.60 16.44
N ALA A 24 -8.49 -4.71 15.96
CA ALA A 24 -9.91 -4.80 16.20
C ALA A 24 -10.52 -6.07 15.61
N ILE A 25 -10.14 -6.43 14.39
CA ILE A 25 -10.60 -7.67 13.74
C ILE A 25 -10.11 -8.91 14.51
N VAL A 26 -8.83 -8.98 14.83
CA VAL A 26 -8.25 -10.11 15.59
C VAL A 26 -8.88 -10.27 16.98
N ALA A 27 -9.32 -9.16 17.61
CA ALA A 27 -9.96 -9.20 18.91
C ALA A 27 -11.41 -9.73 18.90
N HIS A 28 -12.11 -9.65 17.74
CA HIS A 28 -13.54 -9.95 17.64
C HIS A 28 -13.88 -11.13 16.74
N PHE A 29 -12.95 -11.62 15.93
CA PHE A 29 -13.17 -12.69 14.98
C PHE A 29 -12.25 -13.88 15.23
N GLN A 30 -12.75 -15.09 14.97
CA GLN A 30 -11.93 -16.30 14.84
C GLN A 30 -11.39 -16.42 13.42
N GLU A 31 -10.28 -17.14 13.23
CA GLU A 31 -9.73 -17.37 11.88
C GLU A 31 -10.79 -18.06 11.00
N TRP A 32 -11.01 -17.52 9.80
CA TRP A 32 -12.05 -17.91 8.82
C TRP A 32 -13.48 -17.52 9.20
N GLU A 33 -13.69 -16.88 10.33
CA GLU A 33 -14.99 -16.32 10.64
C GLU A 33 -15.31 -15.17 9.69
N SER A 34 -16.56 -15.18 9.15
CA SER A 34 -17.04 -14.18 8.21
C SER A 34 -18.38 -13.62 8.68
N MET A 35 -18.48 -12.30 8.73
CA MET A 35 -19.69 -11.55 9.06
C MET A 35 -20.16 -10.76 7.86
N PRO A 36 -21.33 -11.07 7.28
CA PRO A 36 -21.91 -10.31 6.18
C PRO A 36 -22.27 -8.88 6.64
N MET A 37 -21.76 -7.89 5.94
CA MET A 37 -22.07 -6.48 6.17
C MET A 37 -23.09 -5.96 5.16
N THR A 38 -22.97 -6.41 3.91
CA THR A 38 -23.88 -6.10 2.79
C THR A 38 -24.01 -7.29 1.87
N GLY A 39 -24.81 -7.18 0.79
CA GLY A 39 -24.95 -8.23 -0.22
C GLY A 39 -23.71 -8.46 -1.12
N PHE A 40 -22.64 -7.69 -0.94
CA PHE A 40 -21.40 -7.78 -1.74
C PHE A 40 -20.13 -7.58 -0.92
N PHE A 41 -20.23 -7.41 0.40
CA PHE A 41 -19.10 -7.13 1.29
C PHE A 41 -19.26 -7.82 2.64
N ASN A 42 -18.22 -8.53 3.06
CA ASN A 42 -18.10 -9.16 4.37
C ASN A 42 -16.87 -8.63 5.13
N LEU A 43 -16.95 -8.67 6.46
CA LEU A 43 -15.75 -8.67 7.29
C LEU A 43 -15.35 -10.12 7.57
N VAL A 44 -14.07 -10.43 7.44
CA VAL A 44 -13.54 -11.79 7.65
C VAL A 44 -12.20 -11.70 8.37
N LEU A 45 -11.78 -12.74 9.08
CA LEU A 45 -10.41 -12.86 9.57
C LEU A 45 -9.67 -13.93 8.78
N VAL A 46 -8.73 -13.50 7.95
CA VAL A 46 -7.84 -14.40 7.20
C VAL A 46 -6.39 -14.03 7.49
N TYR A 47 -5.57 -15.03 7.80
CA TYR A 47 -4.12 -14.85 7.93
C TYR A 47 -3.42 -15.23 6.64
N ASN A 48 -2.84 -14.24 5.95
CA ASN A 48 -2.20 -14.40 4.65
C ASN A 48 -0.68 -14.55 4.79
N PRO A 49 -0.13 -15.74 4.55
CA PRO A 49 1.32 -15.97 4.58
C PRO A 49 2.06 -15.42 3.35
N GLY A 50 1.32 -14.86 2.37
CA GLY A 50 1.84 -14.50 1.04
C GLY A 50 1.35 -15.47 -0.03
N ALA A 51 0.11 -15.94 0.07
CA ALA A 51 -0.52 -16.99 -0.76
C ALA A 51 -0.48 -16.70 -2.28
N ALA A 52 -0.38 -15.43 -2.69
CA ALA A 52 -0.20 -15.07 -4.10
C ALA A 52 1.08 -15.68 -4.74
N PHE A 53 2.01 -16.14 -3.92
CA PHE A 53 3.26 -16.80 -4.34
C PHE A 53 3.32 -18.20 -3.74
N SER A 54 2.57 -19.13 -4.32
CA SER A 54 2.39 -20.51 -3.84
C SER A 54 3.71 -21.20 -3.46
N PHE A 55 4.79 -20.97 -4.21
CA PHE A 55 6.11 -21.56 -3.93
C PHE A 55 6.76 -21.04 -2.62
N LEU A 56 6.32 -19.86 -2.08
CA LEU A 56 6.75 -19.34 -0.79
C LEU A 56 5.85 -19.81 0.35
N ALA A 57 4.65 -20.30 0.04
CA ALA A 57 3.72 -20.83 1.05
C ALA A 57 4.26 -22.14 1.68
N ASP A 58 5.02 -22.94 0.91
CA ASP A 58 5.65 -24.18 1.39
C ASP A 58 6.83 -23.91 2.35
N HIS A 59 7.35 -22.68 2.38
CA HIS A 59 8.44 -22.25 3.25
C HIS A 59 8.08 -20.94 3.98
N PRO A 60 7.20 -20.96 5.00
CA PRO A 60 6.65 -19.75 5.63
C PRO A 60 7.72 -18.79 6.22
N SER A 61 8.84 -19.33 6.71
CA SER A 61 9.95 -18.52 7.24
C SER A 61 10.66 -17.71 6.14
N TRP A 62 10.91 -18.31 4.98
CA TRP A 62 11.54 -17.65 3.83
C TRP A 62 10.63 -16.61 3.20
N GLY A 63 9.36 -16.96 3.00
CA GLY A 63 8.35 -16.04 2.45
C GLY A 63 8.25 -14.75 3.25
N ARG A 64 8.20 -14.84 4.58
CA ARG A 64 8.17 -13.69 5.47
C ARG A 64 9.35 -12.74 5.23
N TRP A 65 10.58 -13.25 5.24
CA TRP A 65 11.77 -12.42 5.10
C TRP A 65 11.92 -11.84 3.68
N PHE A 66 11.50 -12.60 2.67
CA PHE A 66 11.45 -12.10 1.29
C PHE A 66 10.57 -10.84 1.19
N PHE A 67 9.33 -10.87 1.71
CA PHE A 67 8.45 -9.71 1.67
C PHE A 67 8.95 -8.54 2.53
N VAL A 68 9.58 -8.81 3.65
CA VAL A 68 10.22 -7.76 4.48
C VAL A 68 11.36 -7.09 3.73
N ALA A 69 12.23 -7.85 3.10
CA ALA A 69 13.34 -7.31 2.30
C ALA A 69 12.83 -6.52 1.09
N LEU A 70 11.85 -7.06 0.36
CA LEU A 70 11.22 -6.38 -0.77
C LEU A 70 10.60 -5.04 -0.35
N ALA A 71 9.85 -5.03 0.74
CA ALA A 71 9.27 -3.80 1.29
C ALA A 71 10.36 -2.79 1.69
N ALA A 72 11.45 -3.23 2.30
CA ALA A 72 12.57 -2.36 2.68
C ALA A 72 13.21 -1.68 1.45
N VAL A 73 13.43 -2.44 0.36
CA VAL A 73 13.97 -1.90 -0.90
C VAL A 73 13.02 -0.88 -1.50
N ILE A 74 11.73 -1.22 -1.63
CA ILE A 74 10.70 -0.34 -2.21
C ILE A 74 10.56 0.93 -1.36
N CYS A 75 10.43 0.81 -0.04
CA CYS A 75 10.30 1.95 0.86
C CYS A 75 11.54 2.88 0.79
N SER A 76 12.74 2.32 0.70
CA SER A 76 13.97 3.11 0.56
C SER A 76 14.00 3.91 -0.75
N PHE A 77 13.62 3.27 -1.86
CA PHE A 77 13.50 3.94 -3.15
C PHE A 77 12.45 5.06 -3.13
N LEU A 78 11.25 4.79 -2.60
CA LEU A 78 10.17 5.76 -2.51
C LEU A 78 10.50 6.92 -1.55
N ALA A 79 11.18 6.65 -0.44
CA ALA A 79 11.64 7.68 0.49
C ALA A 79 12.65 8.62 -0.19
N LYS A 80 13.59 8.08 -0.99
CA LYS A 80 14.51 8.88 -1.81
C LYS A 80 13.75 9.74 -2.82
N THR A 81 12.79 9.16 -3.53
CA THR A 81 11.94 9.87 -4.49
C THR A 81 11.16 10.99 -3.81
N MET A 82 10.53 10.73 -2.69
CA MET A 82 9.79 11.71 -1.88
C MET A 82 10.71 12.86 -1.39
N TRP A 83 11.96 12.52 -1.05
CA TRP A 83 12.95 13.53 -0.67
C TRP A 83 13.38 14.44 -1.82
N GLN A 84 13.51 13.90 -3.03
CA GLN A 84 13.91 14.65 -4.23
C GLN A 84 12.76 15.52 -4.77
N GLN A 85 11.52 15.05 -4.73
CA GLN A 85 10.33 15.69 -5.31
C GLN A 85 9.58 16.58 -4.29
N ARG A 86 10.29 17.45 -3.58
CA ARG A 86 9.71 18.29 -2.52
C ARG A 86 8.78 19.41 -3.00
N THR A 87 8.80 19.73 -4.27
CA THR A 87 8.03 20.84 -4.86
C THR A 87 6.62 20.45 -5.26
N THR A 88 6.38 19.17 -5.59
CA THR A 88 5.07 18.64 -5.95
C THR A 88 4.32 18.13 -4.72
N ILE A 89 3.02 17.90 -4.85
CA ILE A 89 2.18 17.35 -3.76
C ILE A 89 1.81 15.89 -4.07
N LEU A 90 1.46 15.60 -5.31
CA LEU A 90 0.85 14.32 -5.68
C LEU A 90 1.82 13.15 -5.54
N GLN A 91 3.04 13.28 -6.05
CA GLN A 91 4.02 12.22 -6.02
C GLN A 91 4.51 11.88 -4.60
N PRO A 92 4.87 12.85 -3.73
CA PRO A 92 5.20 12.54 -2.34
C PRO A 92 4.01 11.96 -1.54
N ALA A 93 2.77 12.41 -1.81
CA ALA A 93 1.58 11.81 -1.18
C ALA A 93 1.41 10.35 -1.58
N ALA A 94 1.57 10.03 -2.85
CA ALA A 94 1.55 8.68 -3.37
C ALA A 94 2.63 7.79 -2.72
N CYS A 95 3.87 8.29 -2.65
CA CYS A 95 4.96 7.60 -1.97
C CYS A 95 4.66 7.36 -0.49
N ALA A 96 4.10 8.35 0.22
CA ALA A 96 3.75 8.22 1.63
C ALA A 96 2.68 7.16 1.88
N LEU A 97 1.65 7.07 1.03
CA LEU A 97 0.63 6.02 1.10
C LEU A 97 1.23 4.62 0.90
N ILE A 98 2.09 4.45 -0.11
CA ILE A 98 2.73 3.16 -0.38
C ILE A 98 3.66 2.77 0.78
N ILE A 99 4.47 3.71 1.28
CA ILE A 99 5.38 3.46 2.41
C ILE A 99 4.58 3.07 3.66
N GLY A 100 3.52 3.82 3.99
CA GLY A 100 2.68 3.55 5.16
C GLY A 100 2.03 2.17 5.09
N GLY A 101 1.43 1.80 3.96
CA GLY A 101 0.85 0.48 3.75
C GLY A 101 1.89 -0.64 3.77
N ALA A 102 3.02 -0.46 3.09
CA ALA A 102 4.09 -1.46 3.11
C ALA A 102 4.62 -1.72 4.52
N ILE A 103 4.83 -0.66 5.33
CA ILE A 103 5.24 -0.79 6.74
C ILE A 103 4.15 -1.48 7.57
N GLY A 104 2.86 -1.15 7.37
CA GLY A 104 1.75 -1.83 8.03
C GLY A 104 1.79 -3.35 7.84
N ASN A 105 1.95 -3.81 6.62
CA ASN A 105 2.08 -5.23 6.29
C ASN A 105 3.42 -5.86 6.75
N VAL A 106 4.49 -5.08 6.87
CA VAL A 106 5.77 -5.53 7.45
C VAL A 106 5.62 -5.76 8.95
N ILE A 107 4.94 -4.87 9.68
CA ILE A 107 4.67 -5.03 11.11
C ILE A 107 3.96 -6.36 11.38
N ASP A 108 2.92 -6.69 10.62
CA ASP A 108 2.23 -7.97 10.75
C ASP A 108 3.15 -9.17 10.56
N ARG A 109 3.97 -9.13 9.52
CA ARG A 109 4.93 -10.19 9.23
C ARG A 109 5.98 -10.37 10.33
N LEU A 110 6.42 -9.28 10.95
CA LEU A 110 7.39 -9.34 12.05
C LEU A 110 6.75 -9.81 13.36
N VAL A 111 5.54 -9.37 13.66
CA VAL A 111 4.86 -9.64 14.94
C VAL A 111 4.10 -10.98 14.91
N ARG A 112 3.35 -11.23 13.81
CA ARG A 112 2.42 -12.36 13.67
C ARG A 112 2.93 -13.45 12.72
N GLY A 113 3.98 -13.17 11.96
CA GLY A 113 4.48 -14.07 10.89
C GLY A 113 3.65 -14.06 9.61
N ARG A 114 2.44 -13.51 9.64
CA ARG A 114 1.43 -13.48 8.57
C ARG A 114 0.75 -12.12 8.54
N VAL A 115 0.18 -11.72 7.41
CA VAL A 115 -0.63 -10.51 7.29
C VAL A 115 -2.08 -10.80 7.66
N VAL A 116 -2.73 -9.87 8.35
CA VAL A 116 -4.15 -9.93 8.67
C VAL A 116 -4.93 -9.27 7.54
N ASP A 117 -5.76 -10.06 6.83
CA ASP A 117 -6.67 -9.60 5.80
C ASP A 117 -8.12 -9.75 6.29
N PHE A 118 -8.96 -8.74 6.02
CA PHE A 118 -10.30 -8.69 6.60
C PHE A 118 -11.39 -8.05 5.73
N LEU A 119 -11.05 -7.46 4.60
CA LEU A 119 -12.00 -6.92 3.63
C LEU A 119 -12.26 -7.97 2.56
N ASP A 120 -13.45 -8.54 2.54
CA ASP A 120 -13.88 -9.56 1.59
C ASP A 120 -15.01 -9.01 0.71
N PHE A 121 -14.70 -8.70 -0.55
CA PHE A 121 -15.68 -8.29 -1.54
C PHE A 121 -16.06 -9.47 -2.41
N HIS A 122 -17.36 -9.64 -2.66
CA HIS A 122 -17.87 -10.74 -3.46
C HIS A 122 -19.01 -10.32 -4.38
N TYR A 123 -19.16 -11.07 -5.45
CA TYR A 123 -20.33 -11.02 -6.32
C TYR A 123 -20.88 -12.44 -6.49
N LEU A 124 -22.06 -12.70 -5.94
CA LEU A 124 -22.62 -14.04 -5.79
C LEU A 124 -21.65 -14.97 -5.05
N GLN A 125 -21.21 -16.06 -5.69
CA GLN A 125 -20.27 -17.04 -5.13
C GLN A 125 -18.79 -16.72 -5.45
N HIS A 126 -18.52 -15.62 -6.16
CA HIS A 126 -17.16 -15.24 -6.55
C HIS A 126 -16.61 -14.20 -5.58
N HIS A 127 -15.62 -14.60 -4.79
CA HIS A 127 -14.94 -13.72 -3.84
C HIS A 127 -13.66 -13.16 -4.46
N TYR A 128 -13.44 -11.86 -4.28
CA TYR A 128 -12.12 -11.27 -4.49
C TYR A 128 -11.20 -11.68 -3.33
N PRO A 129 -9.92 -11.95 -3.55
CA PRO A 129 -9.01 -12.25 -2.45
C PRO A 129 -9.09 -11.18 -1.35
N SER A 130 -9.26 -11.62 -0.09
CA SER A 130 -9.37 -10.70 1.04
C SER A 130 -8.11 -9.86 1.16
N PHE A 131 -8.27 -8.61 1.59
CA PHE A 131 -7.21 -7.63 1.74
C PHE A 131 -7.45 -6.73 2.96
N ASN A 132 -6.60 -5.73 3.19
CA ASN A 132 -6.64 -4.86 4.36
C ASN A 132 -6.46 -3.38 4.01
N LEU A 133 -6.41 -2.49 5.02
CA LEU A 133 -6.23 -1.06 4.80
C LEU A 133 -4.83 -0.71 4.25
N ALA A 134 -3.79 -1.46 4.63
CA ALA A 134 -2.44 -1.28 4.07
C ALA A 134 -2.43 -1.52 2.56
N ASP A 135 -3.08 -2.60 2.09
CA ASP A 135 -3.19 -2.91 0.66
C ASP A 135 -3.99 -1.84 -0.09
N SER A 136 -5.08 -1.35 0.53
CA SER A 136 -5.86 -0.24 -0.01
C SER A 136 -5.01 1.03 -0.18
N ALA A 137 -4.18 1.35 0.83
CA ALA A 137 -3.28 2.50 0.77
C ALA A 137 -2.20 2.32 -0.29
N ILE A 138 -1.63 1.11 -0.43
CA ILE A 138 -0.67 0.79 -1.49
C ILE A 138 -1.32 0.95 -2.87
N CYS A 139 -2.49 0.37 -3.10
CA CYS A 139 -3.20 0.46 -4.38
C CYS A 139 -3.52 1.92 -4.74
N LEU A 140 -4.06 2.69 -3.79
CA LEU A 140 -4.33 4.11 -4.00
C LEU A 140 -3.03 4.88 -4.28
N GLY A 141 -1.98 4.62 -3.53
CA GLY A 141 -0.67 5.25 -3.73
C GLY A 141 -0.08 4.96 -5.10
N VAL A 142 -0.14 3.70 -5.56
CA VAL A 142 0.31 3.31 -6.91
C VAL A 142 -0.50 4.03 -7.98
N PHE A 143 -1.82 4.09 -7.85
CA PHE A 143 -2.68 4.81 -8.78
C PHE A 143 -2.33 6.30 -8.86
N LEU A 144 -2.15 6.96 -7.72
CA LEU A 144 -1.73 8.38 -7.68
C LEU A 144 -0.33 8.60 -8.23
N LEU A 145 0.60 7.66 -8.03
CA LEU A 145 1.95 7.73 -8.56
C LEU A 145 1.96 7.66 -10.08
N ILE A 146 1.16 6.78 -10.68
CA ILE A 146 0.98 6.68 -12.13
C ILE A 146 0.47 8.01 -12.70
N ILE A 147 -0.55 8.61 -12.06
CA ILE A 147 -1.08 9.92 -12.47
C ILE A 147 0.00 11.01 -12.36
N ALA A 148 0.79 11.00 -11.28
CA ALA A 148 1.85 11.99 -11.08
C ALA A 148 2.90 11.94 -12.20
N VAL A 149 3.41 10.73 -12.50
CA VAL A 149 4.41 10.50 -13.56
C VAL A 149 3.85 10.90 -14.94
N TYR A 150 2.60 10.54 -15.23
CA TYR A 150 1.98 10.91 -16.50
C TYR A 150 1.87 12.44 -16.68
N ARG A 151 1.49 13.15 -15.63
CA ARG A 151 1.39 14.62 -15.64
C ARG A 151 2.74 15.31 -15.79
N GLU A 152 3.79 14.78 -15.19
CA GLU A 152 5.15 15.34 -15.30
C GLU A 152 5.70 15.16 -16.72
N ASN A 153 5.54 13.97 -17.30
CA ASN A 153 5.95 13.72 -18.69
C ASN A 153 5.22 14.61 -19.71
N GLY A 154 3.92 14.85 -19.50
CA GLY A 154 3.12 15.74 -20.35
C GLY A 154 3.57 17.21 -20.29
N LYS A 155 4.04 17.70 -19.13
CA LYS A 155 4.61 19.04 -18.98
C LYS A 155 5.97 19.13 -19.67
N ALA A 156 6.85 18.18 -19.46
CA ALA A 156 8.18 18.16 -20.07
C ALA A 156 8.12 18.11 -21.62
N GLY A 157 7.14 17.42 -22.19
CA GLY A 157 6.90 17.38 -23.63
C GLY A 157 6.45 18.74 -24.19
N LYS A 158 5.54 19.44 -23.49
CA LYS A 158 5.08 20.79 -23.89
C LYS A 158 6.18 21.84 -23.81
N ASP A 159 7.02 21.78 -22.77
CA ASP A 159 8.13 22.73 -22.59
C ASP A 159 9.22 22.56 -23.66
N LYS A 160 9.46 21.33 -24.14
CA LYS A 160 10.36 21.05 -25.27
C LYS A 160 9.80 21.60 -26.57
N ALA A 161 8.53 21.31 -26.89
CA ALA A 161 7.89 21.80 -28.11
C ALA A 161 7.83 23.35 -28.18
N ASN A 162 7.63 24.01 -27.02
CA ASN A 162 7.59 25.48 -26.96
C ASN A 162 8.98 26.14 -27.15
N LYS A 163 10.06 25.44 -26.77
CA LYS A 163 11.44 25.92 -26.98
C LYS A 163 11.91 25.79 -28.42
N GLU A 164 11.40 24.79 -29.15
CA GLU A 164 11.72 24.56 -30.55
C GLU A 164 10.98 25.56 -31.49
N HIS A 165 9.90 26.20 -31.01
CA HIS A 165 9.10 27.14 -31.79
C HIS A 165 9.39 28.62 -31.48
N THR A 166 10.39 28.95 -30.66
CA THR A 166 10.81 30.36 -30.44
C THR A 166 11.99 30.69 -31.38
N PRO A 167 11.75 31.41 -32.50
CA PRO A 167 12.85 31.86 -33.37
C PRO A 167 13.68 32.87 -32.63
N SER A 168 15.00 32.77 -32.75
CA SER A 168 16.02 33.71 -32.27
C SER A 168 15.97 35.03 -33.02
#